data_fe95df5a2453bee9138aa598b24c0df0
#
_entry.id   fe95df5a2453bee9138aa598b24c0df0
#
_cell.length_a   1.000
_cell.length_b   1.000
_cell.length_c   1.000
_cell.angle_alpha   90.00
_cell.angle_beta   90.00
_cell.angle_gamma   90.00
#
_symmetry.space_group_name_H-M   'P 1'
#
loop_
_entity.id
_entity.type
_entity.pdbx_description
1 polymer ?
#
loop_
_entity_poly.entity_id
_entity_poly.type
_entity_poly.pdbx_seq_one_letter_code
_entity_poly.pdbx_strand_id
1 'polypeptide(L)'
;MKNCKVVINNRNRLTTLKNMVDKLLDLNPDEEIIIIDNASTYPPLLEWYERIMNNPNLNVAVHFEKNEGHLALWATRLDKELGEYFIYTDSDIILPNEFPKEWKLIMYNLIKWYPYDKIALALKIDDLPEHYRYKNQVKRNEARWWLEKYDEEMFDYLYKADTDTTFAMMRNFGDNCYKSLRIARPDMMCRHHGWYLDLDNLDEEEQYYLDHLENTTTQYSKQHKNPELYHDI
;
A
#
# COMPACT_ATOMS: atom_id res chain seq x y z
N MET A 1 19.90 3.23 -8.35
CA MET A 1 18.55 3.73 -8.69
C MET A 1 18.30 5.08 -8.00
N LYS A 2 19.18 6.03 -8.28
CA LYS A 2 18.93 7.41 -7.85
C LYS A 2 17.66 7.86 -8.57
N ASN A 3 16.69 8.41 -7.87
CA ASN A 3 15.41 8.99 -8.30
C ASN A 3 14.18 8.04 -8.37
N CYS A 4 14.21 6.83 -7.81
CA CYS A 4 12.99 6.04 -7.65
C CYS A 4 12.40 6.29 -6.25
N LYS A 5 11.53 7.28 -6.14
CA LYS A 5 10.91 7.70 -4.87
C LYS A 5 9.80 6.72 -4.45
N VAL A 6 9.56 6.64 -3.14
CA VAL A 6 8.39 5.94 -2.60
C VAL A 6 7.31 6.97 -2.30
N VAL A 7 6.13 6.77 -2.88
CA VAL A 7 4.96 7.62 -2.67
C VAL A 7 3.92 6.83 -1.89
N ILE A 8 3.55 7.34 -0.72
CA ILE A 8 2.61 6.70 0.19
C ILE A 8 1.35 7.56 0.29
N ASN A 9 0.23 6.98 -0.10
CA ASN A 9 -1.08 7.59 0.03
C ASN A 9 -1.64 7.34 1.43
N ASN A 10 -1.99 8.39 2.18
CA ASN A 10 -2.44 8.26 3.56
C ASN A 10 -3.70 9.06 3.87
N ARG A 11 -4.54 8.52 4.75
CA ARG A 11 -5.63 9.23 5.40
C ARG A 11 -5.86 8.68 6.80
N ASN A 12 -5.72 9.53 7.82
CA ASN A 12 -6.03 9.24 9.23
C ASN A 12 -5.39 7.96 9.81
N ARG A 13 -4.30 7.46 9.22
CA ARG A 13 -3.57 6.28 9.69
C ARG A 13 -2.14 6.66 10.06
N LEU A 14 -1.81 6.58 11.34
CA LEU A 14 -0.47 6.87 11.87
C LEU A 14 0.36 5.59 12.00
N THR A 15 -0.18 4.59 12.68
CA THR A 15 0.59 3.41 13.10
C THR A 15 1.14 2.63 11.93
N THR A 16 0.31 2.30 10.94
CA THR A 16 0.74 1.57 9.75
C THR A 16 1.67 2.40 8.86
N LEU A 17 1.36 3.68 8.66
CA LEU A 17 2.20 4.62 7.92
C LEU A 17 3.58 4.73 8.57
N LYS A 18 3.64 5.00 9.87
CA LYS A 18 4.89 5.13 10.61
C LYS A 18 5.73 3.87 10.51
N ASN A 19 5.13 2.70 10.73
CA ASN A 19 5.82 1.42 10.62
C ASN A 19 6.40 1.18 9.22
N MET A 20 5.69 1.57 8.17
CA MET A 20 6.17 1.48 6.80
C MET A 20 7.35 2.44 6.55
N VAL A 21 7.22 3.70 6.96
CA VAL A 21 8.29 4.71 6.83
C VAL A 21 9.54 4.28 7.59
N ASP A 22 9.41 3.89 8.86
CA ASP A 22 10.51 3.42 9.68
C ASP A 22 11.20 2.21 9.02
N LYS A 23 10.42 1.22 8.54
CA LYS A 23 10.94 0.05 7.85
C LYS A 23 11.74 0.39 6.59
N LEU A 24 11.25 1.31 5.78
CA LEU A 24 11.93 1.73 4.55
C LEU A 24 13.21 2.48 4.85
N LEU A 25 13.23 3.34 5.86
CA LEU A 25 14.41 4.08 6.31
C LEU A 25 15.45 3.17 6.99
N ASP A 26 15.02 2.14 7.73
CA ASP A 26 15.92 1.12 8.29
C ASP A 26 16.64 0.33 7.20
N LEU A 27 15.96 0.05 6.09
CA LEU A 27 16.55 -0.64 4.93
C LEU A 27 17.45 0.26 4.10
N ASN A 28 17.10 1.54 3.97
CA ASN A 28 17.85 2.56 3.27
C ASN A 28 17.64 3.92 3.94
N PRO A 29 18.60 4.42 4.76
CA PRO A 29 18.48 5.73 5.42
C PRO A 29 18.35 6.93 4.47
N ASP A 30 18.80 6.78 3.22
CA ASP A 30 18.70 7.82 2.19
C ASP A 30 17.45 7.66 1.31
N GLU A 31 16.46 6.88 1.74
CA GLU A 31 15.23 6.66 0.97
C GLU A 31 14.43 7.96 0.83
N GLU A 32 14.06 8.30 -0.40
CA GLU A 32 13.21 9.46 -0.69
C GLU A 32 11.74 9.04 -0.61
N ILE A 33 11.04 9.54 0.41
CA ILE A 33 9.63 9.22 0.66
C ILE A 33 8.77 10.48 0.51
N ILE A 34 7.70 10.36 -0.26
CA ILE A 34 6.65 11.37 -0.38
C ILE A 34 5.37 10.78 0.23
N ILE A 35 4.80 11.46 1.20
CA ILE A 35 3.49 11.13 1.75
C ILE A 35 2.47 12.09 1.14
N ILE A 36 1.44 11.56 0.51
CA ILE A 36 0.26 12.33 0.09
C ILE A 36 -0.78 12.15 1.18
N ASP A 37 -1.03 13.23 1.92
CA ASP A 37 -2.05 13.25 2.96
C ASP A 37 -3.40 13.70 2.39
N ASN A 38 -4.36 12.81 2.38
CA ASN A 38 -5.71 13.03 1.87
C ASN A 38 -6.62 13.68 2.91
N ALA A 39 -6.31 14.92 3.34
CA ALA A 39 -7.09 15.68 4.31
C ALA A 39 -7.28 14.94 5.65
N SER A 40 -6.22 14.41 6.21
CA SER A 40 -6.26 13.80 7.54
C SER A 40 -6.56 14.84 8.62
N THR A 41 -7.29 14.39 9.63
CA THR A 41 -7.69 15.18 10.80
C THR A 41 -7.30 14.53 12.12
N TYR A 42 -6.71 13.34 12.11
CA TYR A 42 -6.28 12.60 13.29
C TYR A 42 -5.11 13.30 13.99
N PRO A 43 -5.32 13.89 15.21
CA PRO A 43 -4.33 14.76 15.82
C PRO A 43 -2.95 14.10 16.04
N PRO A 44 -2.83 12.83 16.50
CA PRO A 44 -1.53 12.20 16.68
C PRO A 44 -0.75 12.06 15.37
N LEU A 45 -1.44 11.87 14.23
CA LEU A 45 -0.82 11.82 12.90
C LEU A 45 -0.25 13.18 12.50
N LEU A 46 -1.02 14.26 12.71
CA LEU A 46 -0.60 15.62 12.36
C LEU A 46 0.63 16.02 13.18
N GLU A 47 0.67 15.71 14.48
CA GLU A 47 1.84 15.92 15.33
C GLU A 47 3.07 15.11 14.85
N TRP A 48 2.86 13.88 14.35
CA TRP A 48 3.95 13.09 13.80
C TRP A 48 4.47 13.69 12.48
N TYR A 49 3.60 14.19 11.61
CA TYR A 49 4.01 14.92 10.40
C TYR A 49 4.88 16.11 10.71
N GLU A 50 4.51 16.93 11.69
CA GLU A 50 5.35 18.06 12.12
C GLU A 50 6.75 17.61 12.54
N ARG A 51 6.85 16.51 13.28
CA ARG A 51 8.14 15.96 13.74
C ARG A 51 9.02 15.48 12.59
N ILE A 52 8.46 14.72 11.63
CA ILE A 52 9.27 14.16 10.54
C ILE A 52 9.69 15.23 9.54
N MET A 53 8.82 16.19 9.21
CA MET A 53 9.15 17.30 8.30
C MET A 53 10.23 18.22 8.87
N ASN A 54 10.32 18.35 10.19
CA ASN A 54 11.34 19.15 10.86
C ASN A 54 12.64 18.37 11.12
N ASN A 55 12.75 17.13 10.73
CA ASN A 55 13.95 16.32 10.90
C ASN A 55 14.86 16.41 9.64
N PRO A 56 15.97 17.17 9.69
CA PRO A 56 16.83 17.38 8.51
C PRO A 56 17.60 16.11 8.07
N ASN A 57 17.56 15.05 8.87
CA ASN A 57 18.23 13.79 8.55
C ASN A 57 17.33 12.82 7.76
N LEU A 58 16.06 13.18 7.51
CA LEU A 58 15.11 12.37 6.78
C LEU A 58 14.77 13.01 5.43
N ASN A 59 14.74 12.20 4.38
CA ASN A 59 14.26 12.60 3.05
C ASN A 59 12.76 12.31 2.92
N VAL A 60 11.95 12.83 3.86
CA VAL A 60 10.50 12.61 3.89
C VAL A 60 9.78 13.94 3.67
N ALA A 61 8.95 14.00 2.65
CA ALA A 61 8.08 15.14 2.37
C ALA A 61 6.61 14.75 2.57
N VAL A 62 5.81 15.68 3.12
CA VAL A 62 4.36 15.51 3.24
C VAL A 62 3.67 16.56 2.38
N HIS A 63 2.83 16.11 1.44
CA HIS A 63 1.96 16.93 0.62
C HIS A 63 0.54 16.84 1.17
N PHE A 64 0.04 17.94 1.70
CA PHE A 64 -1.33 18.04 2.22
C PHE A 64 -2.29 18.38 1.10
N GLU A 65 -3.21 17.48 0.84
CA GLU A 65 -4.18 17.58 -0.25
C GLU A 65 -5.62 17.45 0.28
N LYS A 66 -6.59 17.87 -0.51
CA LYS A 66 -7.97 17.44 -0.27
C LYS A 66 -8.08 15.94 -0.52
N ASN A 67 -9.14 15.32 0.00
CA ASN A 67 -9.33 13.87 -0.18
C ASN A 67 -9.65 13.52 -1.64
N GLU A 68 -8.62 13.11 -2.38
CA GLU A 68 -8.70 12.62 -3.76
C GLU A 68 -8.78 11.09 -3.86
N GLY A 69 -8.83 10.39 -2.70
CA GLY A 69 -8.91 8.93 -2.63
C GLY A 69 -7.62 8.22 -3.03
N HIS A 70 -7.75 6.98 -3.52
CA HIS A 70 -6.62 6.11 -3.86
C HIS A 70 -5.83 6.56 -5.11
N LEU A 71 -6.39 7.44 -5.93
CA LEU A 71 -5.72 8.01 -7.10
C LEU A 71 -5.11 9.40 -6.86
N ALA A 72 -4.92 9.79 -5.60
CA ALA A 72 -4.42 11.11 -5.22
C ALA A 72 -3.15 11.53 -5.97
N LEU A 73 -2.21 10.63 -6.21
CA LEU A 73 -0.98 10.91 -6.95
C LEU A 73 -1.26 11.56 -8.33
N TRP A 74 -2.20 11.02 -9.07
CA TRP A 74 -2.55 11.51 -10.42
C TRP A 74 -3.54 12.67 -10.40
N ALA A 75 -4.47 12.65 -9.47
CA ALA A 75 -5.44 13.74 -9.27
C ALA A 75 -4.74 15.06 -8.92
N THR A 76 -3.69 15.00 -8.10
CA THR A 76 -2.88 16.16 -7.70
C THR A 76 -1.76 16.51 -8.69
N ARG A 77 -1.51 15.66 -9.68
CA ARG A 77 -0.45 15.79 -10.69
C ARG A 77 0.97 15.70 -10.13
N LEU A 78 1.15 15.18 -8.92
CA LEU A 78 2.48 14.92 -8.34
C LEU A 78 3.27 13.86 -9.10
N ASP A 79 2.60 12.99 -9.88
CA ASP A 79 3.23 12.07 -10.81
C ASP A 79 4.25 12.74 -11.74
N LYS A 80 4.04 14.00 -12.10
CA LYS A 80 4.94 14.76 -13.00
C LYS A 80 6.26 15.17 -12.36
N GLU A 81 6.35 15.14 -11.04
CA GLU A 81 7.57 15.43 -10.28
C GLU A 81 8.40 14.15 -10.03
N LEU A 82 7.90 13.00 -10.45
CA LEU A 82 8.54 11.71 -10.29
C LEU A 82 9.38 11.34 -11.51
N GLY A 83 10.38 10.47 -11.29
CA GLY A 83 11.18 9.90 -12.37
C GLY A 83 10.42 8.88 -13.23
N GLU A 84 11.16 8.20 -14.13
CA GLU A 84 10.61 7.15 -15.01
C GLU A 84 9.98 6.00 -14.23
N TYR A 85 10.50 5.71 -13.03
CA TYR A 85 10.00 4.68 -12.11
C TYR A 85 9.82 5.26 -10.73
N PHE A 86 8.77 4.83 -10.05
CA PHE A 86 8.47 5.17 -8.66
C PHE A 86 7.75 4.01 -7.98
N ILE A 87 7.71 4.02 -6.66
CA ILE A 87 6.86 3.13 -5.86
C ILE A 87 5.59 3.89 -5.47
N TYR A 88 4.44 3.25 -5.61
CA TYR A 88 3.18 3.78 -5.08
C TYR A 88 2.51 2.74 -4.19
N THR A 89 1.97 3.19 -3.06
CA THR A 89 1.31 2.32 -2.08
C THR A 89 0.34 3.10 -1.21
N ASP A 90 -0.68 2.41 -0.70
CA ASP A 90 -1.46 2.89 0.43
C ASP A 90 -0.70 2.66 1.74
N SER A 91 -0.99 3.48 2.75
CA SER A 91 -0.34 3.44 4.06
C SER A 91 -0.72 2.24 4.93
N ASP A 92 -1.78 1.53 4.58
CA ASP A 92 -2.29 0.36 5.30
C ASP A 92 -1.73 -0.98 4.78
N ILE A 93 -0.66 -0.92 4.00
CA ILE A 93 0.10 -2.09 3.57
C ILE A 93 1.23 -2.37 4.57
N ILE A 94 1.21 -3.56 5.15
CA ILE A 94 2.21 -4.02 6.12
C ILE A 94 3.27 -4.85 5.40
N LEU A 95 4.49 -4.34 5.35
CA LEU A 95 5.63 -5.06 4.78
C LEU A 95 6.08 -6.19 5.73
N PRO A 96 6.57 -7.33 5.20
CA PRO A 96 7.05 -8.43 6.03
C PRO A 96 8.29 -8.03 6.85
N ASN A 97 8.50 -8.71 8.00
CA ASN A 97 9.64 -8.44 8.87
C ASN A 97 10.97 -8.65 8.15
N GLU A 98 11.07 -9.70 7.35
CA GLU A 98 12.25 -10.09 6.59
C GLU A 98 12.30 -9.46 5.19
N PHE A 99 11.70 -8.28 5.01
CA PHE A 99 11.69 -7.59 3.72
C PHE A 99 13.13 -7.34 3.25
N PRO A 100 13.52 -7.82 2.03
CA PRO A 100 14.92 -7.84 1.63
C PRO A 100 15.45 -6.42 1.34
N LYS A 101 16.70 -6.16 1.68
CA LYS A 101 17.36 -4.87 1.37
C LYS A 101 17.36 -4.55 -0.12
N GLU A 102 17.44 -5.59 -0.95
CA GLU A 102 17.49 -5.51 -2.42
C GLU A 102 16.10 -5.39 -3.06
N TRP A 103 15.02 -5.24 -2.28
CA TRP A 103 13.64 -5.24 -2.77
C TRP A 103 13.42 -4.31 -3.98
N LYS A 104 13.97 -3.11 -3.93
CA LYS A 104 13.83 -2.13 -5.01
C LYS A 104 14.55 -2.58 -6.28
N LEU A 105 15.73 -3.18 -6.16
CA LEU A 105 16.48 -3.74 -7.28
C LEU A 105 15.75 -4.94 -7.89
N ILE A 106 15.17 -5.79 -7.07
CA ILE A 106 14.37 -6.94 -7.53
C ILE A 106 13.20 -6.44 -8.38
N MET A 107 12.40 -5.51 -7.85
CA MET A 107 11.25 -4.95 -8.59
C MET A 107 11.68 -4.24 -9.88
N TYR A 108 12.79 -3.48 -9.82
CA TYR A 108 13.34 -2.79 -10.99
C TYR A 108 13.78 -3.75 -12.09
N ASN A 109 14.46 -4.84 -11.75
CA ASN A 109 14.86 -5.85 -12.73
C ASN A 109 13.62 -6.50 -13.38
N LEU A 110 12.61 -6.83 -12.59
CA LEU A 110 11.37 -7.41 -13.11
C LEU A 110 10.66 -6.46 -14.10
N ILE A 111 10.51 -5.17 -13.75
CA ILE A 111 9.84 -4.21 -14.64
C ILE A 111 10.63 -3.91 -15.91
N LYS A 112 11.95 -4.16 -15.89
CA LYS A 112 12.81 -4.04 -17.09
C LYS A 112 12.79 -5.29 -17.96
N TRP A 113 12.66 -6.48 -17.39
CA TRP A 113 12.74 -7.75 -18.10
C TRP A 113 11.39 -8.24 -18.63
N TYR A 114 10.30 -7.86 -17.96
CA TYR A 114 8.97 -8.33 -18.33
C TYR A 114 8.12 -7.22 -18.97
N PRO A 115 7.17 -7.58 -19.85
CA PRO A 115 6.33 -6.62 -20.56
C PRO A 115 5.18 -6.10 -19.66
N TYR A 116 5.53 -5.63 -18.46
CA TYR A 116 4.62 -5.04 -17.49
C TYR A 116 5.11 -3.66 -17.07
N ASP A 117 4.19 -2.74 -16.91
CA ASP A 117 4.47 -1.38 -16.44
C ASP A 117 4.25 -1.22 -14.94
N LYS A 118 3.86 -2.33 -14.29
CA LYS A 118 3.66 -2.41 -12.84
C LYS A 118 4.10 -3.76 -12.30
N ILE A 119 4.96 -3.71 -11.30
CA ILE A 119 5.40 -4.86 -10.52
C ILE A 119 4.95 -4.63 -9.09
N ALA A 120 4.09 -5.49 -8.56
CA ALA A 120 3.46 -5.32 -7.26
C ALA A 120 3.80 -6.46 -6.30
N LEU A 121 3.70 -6.20 -4.99
CA LEU A 121 3.75 -7.25 -3.99
C LEU A 121 2.40 -7.97 -3.92
N ALA A 122 2.42 -9.30 -3.76
CA ALA A 122 1.20 -10.05 -3.53
C ALA A 122 0.71 -9.86 -2.09
N LEU A 123 -0.61 -9.84 -1.92
CA LEU A 123 -1.24 -9.78 -0.60
C LEU A 123 -1.38 -11.17 -0.01
N LYS A 124 -0.98 -11.31 1.24
CA LYS A 124 -1.06 -12.55 2.00
C LYS A 124 -2.50 -12.81 2.43
N ILE A 125 -3.01 -14.01 2.18
CA ILE A 125 -4.38 -14.43 2.51
C ILE A 125 -4.45 -15.76 3.26
N ASP A 126 -3.32 -16.42 3.44
CA ASP A 126 -3.22 -17.73 4.10
C ASP A 126 -3.19 -17.61 5.63
N ASP A 127 -2.77 -16.47 6.17
CA ASP A 127 -2.67 -16.20 7.61
C ASP A 127 -3.71 -15.18 8.13
N LEU A 128 -4.80 -14.97 7.40
CA LEU A 128 -5.90 -14.12 7.85
C LEU A 128 -6.46 -14.65 9.18
N PRO A 129 -6.65 -13.79 10.21
CA PRO A 129 -7.06 -14.22 11.53
C PRO A 129 -8.48 -14.78 11.54
N GLU A 130 -8.75 -15.74 12.46
CA GLU A 130 -10.07 -16.35 12.58
C GLU A 130 -11.16 -15.37 13.03
N HIS A 131 -10.79 -14.37 13.79
CA HIS A 131 -11.72 -13.34 14.27
C HIS A 131 -12.12 -12.33 13.17
N TYR A 132 -11.40 -12.27 12.03
CA TYR A 132 -11.76 -11.31 10.99
C TYR A 132 -13.04 -11.73 10.29
N ARG A 133 -14.10 -10.97 10.49
CA ARG A 133 -15.48 -11.27 10.04
C ARG A 133 -15.59 -11.56 8.54
N TYR A 134 -14.82 -10.85 7.71
CA TYR A 134 -14.86 -10.97 6.25
C TYR A 134 -13.76 -11.87 5.65
N LYS A 135 -13.11 -12.69 6.46
CA LYS A 135 -12.01 -13.58 6.05
C LYS A 135 -12.33 -14.41 4.80
N ASN A 136 -13.49 -15.07 4.78
CA ASN A 136 -13.88 -15.94 3.66
C ASN A 136 -14.17 -15.12 2.40
N GLN A 137 -14.74 -13.93 2.53
CA GLN A 137 -14.99 -13.03 1.40
C GLN A 137 -13.66 -12.57 0.79
N VAL A 138 -12.69 -12.13 1.61
CA VAL A 138 -11.35 -11.76 1.14
C VAL A 138 -10.70 -12.93 0.42
N LYS A 139 -10.71 -14.13 1.00
CA LYS A 139 -10.13 -15.32 0.35
C LYS A 139 -10.77 -15.62 -1.01
N ARG A 140 -12.10 -15.55 -1.12
CA ARG A 140 -12.80 -15.75 -2.41
C ARG A 140 -12.41 -14.70 -3.43
N ASN A 141 -12.36 -13.42 -3.03
CA ASN A 141 -12.05 -12.32 -3.93
C ASN A 141 -10.59 -12.34 -4.40
N GLU A 142 -9.66 -12.66 -3.50
CA GLU A 142 -8.23 -12.71 -3.82
C GLU A 142 -7.80 -14.00 -4.54
N ALA A 143 -8.54 -15.11 -4.36
CA ALA A 143 -8.18 -16.41 -4.97
C ALA A 143 -7.96 -16.34 -6.49
N ARG A 144 -8.74 -15.50 -7.18
CA ARG A 144 -8.61 -15.31 -8.63
C ARG A 144 -7.23 -14.79 -9.07
N TRP A 145 -6.53 -14.07 -8.19
CA TRP A 145 -5.22 -13.49 -8.48
C TRP A 145 -4.06 -14.47 -8.32
N TRP A 146 -4.34 -15.70 -7.87
CA TRP A 146 -3.39 -16.77 -7.66
C TRP A 146 -3.52 -17.88 -8.71
N LEU A 147 -4.29 -17.66 -9.79
CA LEU A 147 -4.59 -18.68 -10.79
C LEU A 147 -3.54 -18.75 -11.89
N GLU A 148 -2.93 -17.63 -12.27
CA GLU A 148 -2.06 -17.58 -13.44
C GLU A 148 -0.64 -17.21 -13.06
N LYS A 149 0.23 -18.21 -12.95
CA LYS A 149 1.68 -17.99 -12.83
C LYS A 149 2.26 -17.43 -14.14
N TYR A 150 3.28 -16.61 -14.03
CA TYR A 150 3.93 -16.06 -15.22
C TYR A 150 4.82 -17.09 -15.90
N ASP A 151 5.72 -17.71 -15.12
CA ASP A 151 6.68 -18.70 -15.59
C ASP A 151 6.98 -19.66 -14.43
N GLU A 152 6.50 -20.90 -14.53
CA GLU A 152 6.64 -21.89 -13.46
C GLU A 152 8.05 -22.48 -13.35
N GLU A 153 8.85 -22.42 -14.43
CA GLU A 153 10.20 -23.01 -14.44
C GLU A 153 11.25 -22.08 -13.85
N MET A 154 11.14 -20.77 -14.11
CA MET A 154 12.16 -19.80 -13.70
C MET A 154 11.80 -19.07 -12.40
N PHE A 155 10.54 -18.63 -12.24
CA PHE A 155 10.07 -17.86 -11.10
C PHE A 155 8.68 -18.34 -10.64
N ASP A 156 8.65 -19.36 -9.84
CA ASP A 156 7.43 -19.98 -9.30
C ASP A 156 6.59 -19.04 -8.39
N TYR A 157 7.13 -17.88 -8.07
CA TYR A 157 6.52 -16.85 -7.23
C TYR A 157 5.97 -15.63 -8.00
N LEU A 158 5.95 -15.65 -9.33
CA LEU A 158 5.40 -14.55 -10.14
C LEU A 158 4.02 -14.92 -10.68
N TYR A 159 3.05 -14.00 -10.49
CA TYR A 159 1.66 -14.17 -10.92
C TYR A 159 1.20 -13.01 -11.81
N LYS A 160 0.51 -13.33 -12.92
CA LYS A 160 -0.16 -12.35 -13.76
C LYS A 160 -1.48 -11.95 -13.10
N ALA A 161 -1.48 -10.83 -12.42
CA ALA A 161 -2.65 -10.42 -11.65
C ALA A 161 -2.75 -8.91 -11.56
N ASP A 162 -3.94 -8.38 -11.77
CA ASP A 162 -4.20 -6.96 -11.59
C ASP A 162 -3.97 -6.53 -10.13
N THR A 163 -3.43 -5.34 -9.96
CA THR A 163 -3.16 -4.77 -8.64
C THR A 163 -3.60 -3.32 -8.60
N ASP A 164 -4.33 -2.97 -7.56
CA ASP A 164 -4.73 -1.60 -7.28
C ASP A 164 -3.56 -0.80 -6.67
N THR A 165 -3.72 -0.17 -5.55
CA THR A 165 -2.73 0.70 -4.89
C THR A 165 -1.88 -0.03 -3.84
N THR A 166 -1.77 -1.35 -3.95
CA THR A 166 -0.84 -2.17 -3.16
C THR A 166 0.60 -1.85 -3.57
N PHE A 167 1.54 -1.93 -2.63
CA PHE A 167 2.95 -1.61 -2.81
C PHE A 167 3.50 -2.10 -4.15
N ALA A 168 3.73 -1.18 -5.07
CA ALA A 168 4.10 -1.49 -6.44
C ALA A 168 5.12 -0.51 -7.01
N MET A 169 6.10 -1.05 -7.76
CA MET A 169 6.91 -0.25 -8.68
C MET A 169 6.14 -0.04 -9.97
N MET A 170 6.06 1.19 -10.41
CA MET A 170 5.35 1.60 -11.61
C MET A 170 6.27 2.36 -12.57
N ARG A 171 6.05 2.17 -13.86
CA ARG A 171 6.56 3.07 -14.90
C ARG A 171 5.64 4.28 -14.99
N ASN A 172 6.22 5.47 -15.03
CA ASN A 172 5.47 6.73 -15.04
C ASN A 172 4.93 7.04 -16.43
N PHE A 173 3.65 6.82 -16.64
CA PHE A 173 2.90 7.22 -17.84
C PHE A 173 1.88 8.33 -17.58
N GLY A 174 1.84 8.87 -16.36
CA GLY A 174 0.87 9.89 -15.97
C GLY A 174 -0.52 9.36 -15.60
N ASP A 175 -0.66 8.04 -15.42
CA ASP A 175 -1.90 7.39 -14.98
C ASP A 175 -1.61 6.07 -14.24
N ASN A 176 -2.61 5.55 -13.51
CA ASN A 176 -2.51 4.24 -12.87
C ASN A 176 -2.67 3.12 -13.89
N CYS A 177 -1.87 2.08 -13.72
CA CYS A 177 -1.98 0.83 -14.45
C CYS A 177 -2.42 -0.28 -13.49
N TYR A 178 -3.53 -0.96 -13.78
CA TYR A 178 -3.99 -2.10 -12.96
C TYR A 178 -3.28 -3.39 -13.35
N LYS A 179 -3.01 -3.60 -14.65
CA LYS A 179 -2.33 -4.80 -15.14
C LYS A 179 -0.92 -4.88 -14.58
N SER A 180 -0.66 -5.91 -13.80
CA SER A 180 0.61 -6.06 -13.11
C SER A 180 1.14 -7.49 -13.10
N LEU A 181 2.42 -7.61 -12.73
CA LEU A 181 3.04 -8.84 -12.30
C LEU A 181 3.19 -8.79 -10.79
N ARG A 182 2.63 -9.75 -10.07
CA ARG A 182 2.69 -9.82 -8.60
C ARG A 182 3.82 -10.74 -8.14
N ILE A 183 4.57 -10.29 -7.14
CA ILE A 183 5.62 -11.05 -6.46
C ILE A 183 5.01 -11.72 -5.24
N ALA A 184 4.94 -13.06 -5.25
CA ALA A 184 4.46 -13.89 -4.15
C ALA A 184 5.58 -14.60 -3.40
N ARG A 185 6.78 -14.03 -3.40
CA ARG A 185 7.92 -14.52 -2.62
C ARG A 185 7.65 -14.31 -1.12
N PRO A 186 7.84 -15.29 -0.23
CA PRO A 186 7.42 -15.19 1.18
C PRO A 186 7.96 -13.97 1.93
N ASP A 187 9.19 -13.54 1.63
CA ASP A 187 9.83 -12.36 2.20
C ASP A 187 9.45 -11.03 1.51
N MET A 188 8.58 -11.07 0.50
CA MET A 188 8.07 -9.90 -0.20
C MET A 188 6.53 -9.82 -0.23
N MET A 189 5.82 -10.84 0.26
CA MET A 189 4.36 -10.75 0.40
C MET A 189 3.99 -9.79 1.53
N CYS A 190 3.08 -8.89 1.28
CA CYS A 190 2.60 -7.94 2.28
C CYS A 190 1.20 -8.31 2.81
N ARG A 191 0.78 -7.65 3.88
CA ARG A 191 -0.58 -7.76 4.43
C ARG A 191 -1.33 -6.45 4.23
N HIS A 192 -2.62 -6.53 3.98
CA HIS A 192 -3.50 -5.37 4.00
C HIS A 192 -4.07 -5.25 5.42
N HIS A 193 -3.70 -4.20 6.14
CA HIS A 193 -4.02 -4.02 7.56
C HIS A 193 -5.51 -4.22 7.87
N GLY A 194 -6.39 -3.66 7.04
CA GLY A 194 -7.83 -3.78 7.22
C GLY A 194 -8.37 -5.22 7.27
N TRP A 195 -7.62 -6.21 6.79
CA TRP A 195 -8.02 -7.62 6.85
C TRP A 195 -7.57 -8.34 8.13
N TYR A 196 -6.90 -7.64 9.01
CA TYR A 196 -6.38 -8.18 10.28
C TYR A 196 -7.01 -7.52 11.50
N LEU A 197 -7.99 -6.65 11.29
CA LEU A 197 -8.69 -5.94 12.36
C LEU A 197 -9.61 -6.88 13.16
N ASP A 198 -9.60 -6.72 14.48
CA ASP A 198 -10.68 -7.18 15.33
C ASP A 198 -11.77 -6.10 15.38
N LEU A 199 -12.81 -6.28 14.56
CA LEU A 199 -13.87 -5.29 14.38
C LEU A 199 -14.75 -5.13 15.64
N ASP A 200 -14.65 -6.05 16.59
CA ASP A 200 -15.36 -5.98 17.86
C ASP A 200 -14.51 -5.28 18.94
N ASN A 201 -13.20 -5.09 18.70
CA ASN A 201 -12.24 -4.45 19.60
C ASN A 201 -11.28 -3.53 18.84
N LEU A 202 -11.80 -2.52 18.18
CA LEU A 202 -10.99 -1.52 17.48
C LEU A 202 -10.19 -0.66 18.46
N ASP A 203 -8.96 -0.33 18.09
CA ASP A 203 -8.20 0.69 18.79
C ASP A 203 -8.71 2.11 18.46
N GLU A 204 -8.17 3.12 19.14
CA GLU A 204 -8.58 4.51 19.00
C GLU A 204 -8.36 5.03 17.56
N GLU A 205 -7.23 4.66 16.93
CA GLU A 205 -6.89 5.10 15.59
C GLU A 205 -7.86 4.52 14.55
N GLU A 206 -8.13 3.21 14.61
CA GLU A 206 -9.06 2.57 13.69
C GLU A 206 -10.49 3.03 13.89
N GLN A 207 -10.92 3.23 15.14
CA GLN A 207 -12.22 3.83 15.43
C GLN A 207 -12.32 5.24 14.84
N TYR A 208 -11.28 6.07 15.07
CA TYR A 208 -11.22 7.41 14.48
C TYR A 208 -11.29 7.37 12.95
N TYR A 209 -10.52 6.48 12.31
CA TYR A 209 -10.56 6.29 10.86
C TYR A 209 -11.97 5.96 10.35
N LEU A 210 -12.65 4.99 10.98
CA LEU A 210 -14.00 4.57 10.59
C LEU A 210 -15.04 5.67 10.80
N ASP A 211 -14.92 6.46 11.87
CA ASP A 211 -15.84 7.57 12.16
C ASP A 211 -15.73 8.72 11.15
N HIS A 212 -14.54 8.88 10.55
CA HIS A 212 -14.24 9.95 9.58
C HIS A 212 -14.16 9.45 8.12
N LEU A 213 -14.86 8.35 7.79
CA LEU A 213 -14.96 7.87 6.42
C LEU A 213 -15.74 8.83 5.53
N GLU A 214 -15.25 9.02 4.31
CA GLU A 214 -15.89 9.81 3.26
C GLU A 214 -16.32 8.94 2.06
N ASN A 215 -16.97 9.54 1.08
CA ASN A 215 -17.49 8.84 -0.10
C ASN A 215 -16.41 8.20 -0.99
N THR A 216 -15.18 8.69 -0.93
CA THR A 216 -14.02 8.17 -1.66
C THR A 216 -13.43 6.90 -1.05
N THR A 217 -13.94 6.45 0.09
CA THR A 217 -13.43 5.30 0.84
C THR A 217 -13.80 3.98 0.17
N THR A 218 -12.94 2.97 0.33
CA THR A 218 -13.13 1.64 -0.24
C THR A 218 -14.34 0.89 0.31
N GLN A 219 -14.78 -0.13 -0.43
CA GLN A 219 -15.90 -0.98 -0.02
C GLN A 219 -15.66 -1.66 1.34
N TYR A 220 -14.47 -2.19 1.60
CA TYR A 220 -14.14 -2.85 2.87
C TYR A 220 -14.27 -1.91 4.07
N SER A 221 -13.76 -0.70 3.99
CA SER A 221 -13.92 0.27 5.07
C SER A 221 -15.37 0.64 5.33
N LYS A 222 -16.19 0.74 4.27
CA LYS A 222 -17.65 0.95 4.41
C LYS A 222 -18.35 -0.25 5.06
N GLN A 223 -17.93 -1.48 4.74
CA GLN A 223 -18.41 -2.71 5.39
C GLN A 223 -18.04 -2.75 6.87
N HIS A 224 -16.82 -2.34 7.23
CA HIS A 224 -16.37 -2.28 8.62
C HIS A 224 -17.24 -1.30 9.44
N LYS A 225 -17.60 -0.15 8.86
CA LYS A 225 -18.45 0.85 9.53
C LYS A 225 -19.90 0.40 9.67
N ASN A 226 -20.45 -0.26 8.65
CA ASN A 226 -21.88 -0.65 8.60
C ASN A 226 -22.01 -2.12 8.18
N PRO A 227 -21.66 -3.07 9.07
CA PRO A 227 -21.65 -4.50 8.75
C PRO A 227 -23.02 -5.05 8.33
N GLU A 228 -24.11 -4.46 8.85
CA GLU A 228 -25.49 -4.87 8.58
C GLU A 228 -25.96 -4.58 7.16
N LEU A 229 -25.29 -3.66 6.44
CA LEU A 229 -25.62 -3.32 5.05
C LEU A 229 -25.03 -4.31 4.03
N TYR A 230 -24.17 -5.20 4.46
CA TYR A 230 -23.42 -6.10 3.61
C TYR A 230 -23.58 -7.53 4.11
N HIS A 231 -24.72 -8.15 3.80
CA HIS A 231 -24.91 -9.58 4.00
C HIS A 231 -24.08 -10.36 2.97
N ASP A 232 -23.58 -11.52 3.36
CA ASP A 232 -22.78 -12.41 2.50
C ASP A 232 -23.42 -12.58 1.11
N ILE A 233 -22.76 -12.02 0.09
CA ILE A 233 -23.06 -12.28 -1.31
C ILE A 233 -22.25 -13.50 -1.76
#